data_dda408e405805f999b4984cea21ec432
#
_entry.id   dda408e405805f999b4984cea21ec432
#
_cell.length_a   1.000
_cell.length_b   1.000
_cell.length_c   1.000
_cell.angle_alpha   90.00
_cell.angle_beta   90.00
_cell.angle_gamma   90.00
#
_symmetry.space_group_name_H-M   'P 1'
#
loop_
_entity.id
_entity.type
_entity.pdbx_description
1 polymer ?
#
loop_
_entity_poly.entity_id
_entity_poly.type
_entity_poly.pdbx_seq_one_letter_code
_entity_poly.pdbx_strand_id
1 'polypeptide(L)'
;MRIITFLFLMVLGSEVSSEIAMGTVFLDQNKNGILDPREKGLGDVRVSNGLDVVLTDKNGRYELPVQKETILFVVKPKNFVVPVNNDMLPQFYYIHQPNGSPKGLRYQGIAPTGELPKEVNFPLFPRPEEKAFEAILFADPQPQTNRELDFIRDDVVSELIGSKASFGMTMGDILFDDLSMFPRYNSIISKIGIPWYNVPGNHEINFNADNDDYSLETFKRFFGPTYYSFEYAEVLFVVLDNIEYQGKGEADAGDIKNDGGYETSLSSKQLKWLKNELDLVPRDTLVFIATHAPLGNEADTYVTKNRKKLFQVLAGRPNLYSVA
;
A
#
# COMPACT_ATOMS: atom_id res chain seq x y z
N MET A 1 -47.60 -4.87 46.87
CA MET A 1 -47.09 -3.78 45.99
C MET A 1 -45.62 -4.07 45.73
N ARG A 2 -45.30 -4.67 44.57
CA ARG A 2 -43.91 -4.98 44.21
C ARG A 2 -43.37 -3.85 43.33
N ILE A 3 -42.35 -3.17 43.81
CA ILE A 3 -41.65 -2.10 43.07
C ILE A 3 -40.66 -2.80 42.14
N ILE A 4 -40.84 -2.67 40.84
CA ILE A 4 -39.88 -3.10 39.83
C ILE A 4 -38.99 -1.90 39.52
N THR A 5 -37.71 -1.99 39.95
CA THR A 5 -36.70 -0.99 39.61
C THR A 5 -36.11 -1.34 38.24
N PHE A 6 -36.37 -0.49 37.25
CA PHE A 6 -35.70 -0.58 35.94
C PHE A 6 -34.31 0.04 36.04
N LEU A 7 -33.28 -0.77 35.89
CA LEU A 7 -31.92 -0.30 35.74
C LEU A 7 -31.66 0.05 34.26
N PHE A 8 -31.55 1.35 33.97
CA PHE A 8 -31.21 1.82 32.63
C PHE A 8 -29.69 1.74 32.52
N LEU A 9 -29.18 0.75 31.76
CA LEU A 9 -27.77 0.64 31.41
C LEU A 9 -27.51 1.63 30.26
N MET A 10 -26.92 2.81 30.58
CA MET A 10 -26.38 3.69 29.54
C MET A 10 -25.12 3.02 28.97
N VAL A 11 -25.23 2.50 27.76
CA VAL A 11 -24.06 2.15 26.96
C VAL A 11 -23.50 3.47 26.43
N LEU A 12 -22.46 3.97 27.07
CA LEU A 12 -21.62 5.04 26.53
C LEU A 12 -20.86 4.45 25.32
N GLY A 13 -21.43 4.58 24.13
CA GLY A 13 -20.70 4.41 22.91
C GLY A 13 -19.61 5.50 22.86
N SER A 14 -18.34 5.12 22.92
CA SER A 14 -17.25 6.02 22.59
C SER A 14 -17.42 6.38 21.11
N GLU A 15 -17.90 7.59 20.81
CA GLU A 15 -17.77 8.15 19.46
C GLU A 15 -16.28 8.21 19.15
N VAL A 16 -15.84 7.41 18.19
CA VAL A 16 -14.51 7.54 17.62
C VAL A 16 -14.53 8.86 16.85
N SER A 17 -14.02 9.92 17.47
CA SER A 17 -13.84 11.21 16.81
C SER A 17 -12.91 10.99 15.62
N SER A 18 -13.45 11.02 14.40
CA SER A 18 -12.64 11.08 13.20
C SER A 18 -12.13 12.51 13.05
N GLU A 19 -10.82 12.67 12.96
CA GLU A 19 -10.21 13.93 12.54
C GLU A 19 -10.36 14.08 11.02
N ILE A 20 -10.28 15.31 10.52
CA ILE A 20 -10.28 15.60 9.09
C ILE A 20 -8.85 15.98 8.68
N ALA A 21 -8.23 15.18 7.85
CA ALA A 21 -7.02 15.55 7.17
C ALA A 21 -7.36 16.43 5.97
N MET A 22 -6.62 17.52 5.83
CA MET A 22 -6.72 18.41 4.68
C MET A 22 -5.33 18.68 4.11
N GLY A 23 -5.26 19.04 2.84
CA GLY A 23 -4.01 19.35 2.20
C GLY A 23 -4.19 19.73 0.73
N THR A 24 -3.07 19.88 0.06
CA THR A 24 -3.01 20.27 -1.35
C THR A 24 -2.13 19.31 -2.12
N VAL A 25 -2.64 18.78 -3.23
CA VAL A 25 -1.81 18.17 -4.26
C VAL A 25 -1.33 19.29 -5.17
N PHE A 26 -0.03 19.43 -5.37
CA PHE A 26 0.51 20.59 -6.04
C PHE A 26 1.63 20.26 -7.03
N LEU A 27 1.83 21.17 -7.97
CA LEU A 27 2.91 21.14 -8.93
C LEU A 27 4.17 21.70 -8.27
N ASP A 28 5.03 20.81 -7.80
CA ASP A 28 6.33 21.19 -7.22
C ASP A 28 7.35 21.45 -8.33
N GLN A 29 7.58 22.75 -8.63
CA GLN A 29 8.41 23.17 -9.74
C GLN A 29 9.90 23.09 -9.44
N ASN A 30 10.28 23.31 -8.20
CA ASN A 30 11.66 23.33 -7.75
C ASN A 30 12.13 22.03 -7.11
N LYS A 31 11.22 21.05 -6.97
CA LYS A 31 11.45 19.69 -6.44
C LYS A 31 11.97 19.68 -4.99
N ASN A 32 11.50 20.63 -4.16
CA ASN A 32 11.89 20.69 -2.75
C ASN A 32 10.90 19.97 -1.81
N GLY A 33 9.74 19.50 -2.33
CA GLY A 33 8.71 18.81 -1.57
C GLY A 33 7.86 19.74 -0.69
N ILE A 34 8.00 21.06 -0.82
CA ILE A 34 7.31 22.06 -0.02
C ILE A 34 6.41 22.90 -0.93
N LEU A 35 5.15 23.08 -0.53
CA LEU A 35 4.23 23.95 -1.27
C LEU A 35 4.66 25.43 -1.11
N ASP A 36 5.30 25.95 -2.13
CA ASP A 36 5.76 27.36 -2.16
C ASP A 36 4.64 28.31 -2.64
N PRO A 37 4.66 29.61 -2.28
CA PRO A 37 3.59 30.56 -2.62
C PRO A 37 3.31 30.75 -4.12
N ARG A 38 4.23 30.35 -4.99
CA ARG A 38 4.10 30.46 -6.46
C ARG A 38 3.64 29.16 -7.12
N GLU A 39 3.59 28.08 -6.36
CA GLU A 39 3.22 26.78 -6.87
C GLU A 39 1.70 26.64 -6.93
N LYS A 40 1.24 25.87 -7.91
CA LYS A 40 -0.16 25.73 -8.20
C LYS A 40 -0.66 24.37 -7.72
N GLY A 41 -1.81 24.36 -7.08
CA GLY A 41 -2.53 23.13 -6.83
C GLY A 41 -2.99 22.45 -8.13
N LEU A 42 -3.08 21.15 -8.08
CA LEU A 42 -3.51 20.28 -9.19
C LEU A 42 -4.92 19.76 -8.88
N GLY A 43 -5.89 20.19 -9.67
CA GLY A 43 -7.26 19.71 -9.59
C GLY A 43 -7.44 18.34 -10.23
N ASP A 44 -8.56 17.68 -9.89
CA ASP A 44 -8.96 16.37 -10.42
C ASP A 44 -7.95 15.24 -10.14
N VAL A 45 -7.13 15.36 -9.11
CA VAL A 45 -6.23 14.33 -8.63
C VAL A 45 -6.89 13.53 -7.52
N ARG A 46 -6.85 12.20 -7.60
CA ARG A 46 -7.40 11.31 -6.58
C ARG A 46 -6.50 11.26 -5.35
N VAL A 47 -7.11 11.40 -4.17
CA VAL A 47 -6.46 11.22 -2.87
C VAL A 47 -7.32 10.26 -2.03
N SER A 48 -6.69 9.38 -1.29
CA SER A 48 -7.36 8.33 -0.53
C SER A 48 -6.86 8.26 0.91
N ASN A 49 -7.75 7.79 1.81
CA ASN A 49 -7.43 7.37 3.18
C ASN A 49 -7.43 5.84 3.36
N GLY A 50 -7.38 5.09 2.25
CA GLY A 50 -7.48 3.62 2.25
C GLY A 50 -8.92 3.09 2.34
N LEU A 51 -9.93 3.96 2.32
CA LEU A 51 -11.35 3.61 2.23
C LEU A 51 -12.08 4.53 1.25
N ASP A 52 -12.05 5.81 1.53
CA ASP A 52 -12.65 6.85 0.69
C ASP A 52 -11.61 7.35 -0.31
N VAL A 53 -12.10 7.75 -1.49
CA VAL A 53 -11.31 8.37 -2.55
C VAL A 53 -12.02 9.65 -2.97
N VAL A 54 -11.31 10.76 -2.94
CA VAL A 54 -11.83 12.06 -3.34
C VAL A 54 -10.99 12.65 -4.47
N LEU A 55 -11.59 13.52 -5.27
CA LEU A 55 -10.87 14.36 -6.23
C LEU A 55 -10.51 15.68 -5.57
N THR A 56 -9.31 16.16 -5.84
CA THR A 56 -8.93 17.52 -5.47
C THR A 56 -9.78 18.55 -6.20
N ASP A 57 -10.04 19.68 -5.55
CA ASP A 57 -10.70 20.82 -6.17
C ASP A 57 -9.76 21.50 -7.22
N LYS A 58 -10.28 22.54 -7.90
CA LYS A 58 -9.51 23.32 -8.90
C LYS A 58 -8.23 23.98 -8.35
N ASN A 59 -8.09 24.07 -7.05
CA ASN A 59 -6.92 24.61 -6.36
C ASN A 59 -6.03 23.50 -5.78
N GLY A 60 -6.32 22.24 -6.09
CA GLY A 60 -5.59 21.07 -5.61
C GLY A 60 -5.94 20.65 -4.19
N ARG A 61 -6.95 21.22 -3.55
CA ARG A 61 -7.30 20.95 -2.14
C ARG A 61 -8.15 19.71 -2.02
N TYR A 62 -7.94 18.98 -0.92
CA TYR A 62 -8.74 17.83 -0.53
C TYR A 62 -9.00 17.82 0.98
N GLU A 63 -10.03 17.07 1.37
CA GLU A 63 -10.38 16.78 2.75
C GLU A 63 -10.81 15.31 2.85
N LEU A 64 -10.29 14.58 3.85
CA LEU A 64 -10.61 13.19 4.10
C LEU A 64 -10.69 12.91 5.60
N PRO A 65 -11.65 12.10 6.06
CA PRO A 65 -11.67 11.63 7.44
C PRO A 65 -10.47 10.71 7.71
N VAL A 66 -9.87 10.87 8.88
CA VAL A 66 -8.77 10.00 9.33
C VAL A 66 -9.05 9.45 10.73
N GLN A 67 -8.54 8.27 10.96
CA GLN A 67 -8.49 7.61 12.25
C GLN A 67 -7.02 7.47 12.67
N LYS A 68 -6.77 6.99 13.88
CA LYS A 68 -5.42 6.91 14.45
C LYS A 68 -4.42 6.02 13.68
N GLU A 69 -4.89 5.22 12.74
CA GLU A 69 -4.08 4.27 11.96
C GLU A 69 -4.45 4.39 10.48
N THR A 70 -4.38 5.62 9.96
CA THR A 70 -4.72 5.92 8.57
C THR A 70 -3.47 6.24 7.76
N ILE A 71 -3.34 5.65 6.59
CA ILE A 71 -2.37 6.07 5.59
C ILE A 71 -3.13 6.84 4.51
N LEU A 72 -2.80 8.13 4.41
CA LEU A 72 -3.26 8.98 3.31
C LEU A 72 -2.32 8.81 2.13
N PHE A 73 -2.86 8.73 0.91
CA PHE A 73 -2.01 8.65 -0.27
C PHE A 73 -2.65 9.33 -1.48
N VAL A 74 -1.78 9.92 -2.31
CA VAL A 74 -2.17 10.44 -3.60
C VAL A 74 -2.06 9.31 -4.65
N VAL A 75 -3.09 9.15 -5.47
CA VAL A 75 -3.00 8.30 -6.66
C VAL A 75 -2.22 9.08 -7.71
N LYS A 76 -0.98 8.68 -7.97
CA LYS A 76 -0.13 9.33 -8.96
C LYS A 76 -0.85 9.38 -10.31
N PRO A 77 -1.20 10.55 -10.84
CA PRO A 77 -1.85 10.64 -12.14
C PRO A 77 -0.84 10.42 -13.28
N LYS A 78 -1.34 10.06 -14.45
CA LYS A 78 -0.53 9.95 -15.67
C LYS A 78 0.18 11.27 -15.99
N ASN A 79 1.35 11.17 -16.61
CA ASN A 79 2.22 12.30 -16.94
C ASN A 79 2.77 13.09 -15.74
N PHE A 80 2.71 12.50 -14.55
CA PHE A 80 3.33 13.02 -13.34
C PHE A 80 4.17 11.94 -12.67
N VAL A 81 5.09 12.36 -11.83
CA VAL A 81 5.82 11.50 -10.90
C VAL A 81 5.72 12.06 -9.49
N VAL A 82 5.75 11.17 -8.52
CA VAL A 82 5.92 11.49 -7.10
C VAL A 82 7.41 11.53 -6.77
N PRO A 83 7.84 12.21 -5.69
CA PRO A 83 9.21 12.08 -5.20
C PRO A 83 9.58 10.63 -4.94
N VAL A 84 10.85 10.32 -5.03
CA VAL A 84 11.41 9.05 -4.56
C VAL A 84 12.43 9.31 -3.46
N ASN A 85 12.58 8.40 -2.53
CA ASN A 85 13.64 8.47 -1.53
C ASN A 85 14.97 7.94 -2.11
N ASN A 86 16.01 7.84 -1.28
CA ASN A 86 17.33 7.35 -1.69
C ASN A 86 17.33 5.89 -2.18
N ASP A 87 16.33 5.13 -1.79
CA ASP A 87 16.14 3.72 -2.20
C ASP A 87 15.20 3.61 -3.41
N MET A 88 14.94 4.71 -4.13
CA MET A 88 14.03 4.79 -5.28
C MET A 88 12.58 4.40 -4.97
N LEU A 89 12.19 4.39 -3.69
CA LEU A 89 10.83 4.10 -3.26
C LEU A 89 9.95 5.34 -3.41
N PRO A 90 8.81 5.26 -4.12
CA PRO A 90 7.90 6.38 -4.34
C PRO A 90 7.29 6.90 -3.03
N GLN A 91 7.34 8.23 -2.84
CA GLN A 91 6.87 8.95 -1.66
C GLN A 91 5.52 9.59 -1.96
N PHE A 92 4.47 8.77 -2.06
CA PHE A 92 3.11 9.18 -2.43
C PHE A 92 2.13 9.13 -1.27
N TYR A 93 2.59 8.90 -0.04
CA TYR A 93 1.76 8.67 1.13
C TYR A 93 2.23 9.44 2.36
N TYR A 94 1.31 9.58 3.32
CA TYR A 94 1.55 10.06 4.67
C TYR A 94 0.92 9.09 5.68
N ILE A 95 1.69 8.66 6.66
CA ILE A 95 1.21 7.76 7.71
C ILE A 95 0.77 8.59 8.92
N HIS A 96 -0.50 8.47 9.31
CA HIS A 96 -1.03 9.00 10.55
C HIS A 96 -1.22 7.87 11.54
N GLN A 97 -0.24 7.68 12.41
CA GLN A 97 -0.24 6.69 13.49
C GLN A 97 0.38 7.30 14.74
N PRO A 98 -0.41 8.16 15.46
CA PRO A 98 0.11 9.01 16.54
C PRO A 98 0.94 8.29 17.58
N ASN A 99 0.52 7.08 17.93
CA ASN A 99 1.17 6.27 18.96
C ASN A 99 2.22 5.28 18.41
N GLY A 100 2.37 5.21 17.08
CA GLY A 100 3.18 4.21 16.41
C GLY A 100 2.56 2.81 16.47
N SER A 101 3.27 1.84 15.93
CA SER A 101 2.88 0.43 15.94
C SER A 101 2.87 -0.16 17.35
N PRO A 102 2.08 -1.22 17.59
CA PRO A 102 2.09 -1.93 18.88
C PRO A 102 3.50 -2.35 19.28
N LYS A 103 3.75 -2.34 20.60
CA LYS A 103 5.01 -2.84 21.14
C LYS A 103 5.08 -4.36 21.06
N GLY A 104 6.28 -4.89 20.87
CA GLY A 104 6.52 -6.33 20.92
C GLY A 104 6.44 -7.02 19.55
N LEU A 105 6.27 -6.28 18.46
CA LEU A 105 6.47 -6.83 17.12
C LEU A 105 7.93 -7.31 16.97
N ARG A 106 8.11 -8.45 16.30
CA ARG A 106 9.44 -9.04 16.03
C ARG A 106 10.34 -8.07 15.27
N TYR A 107 9.78 -7.40 14.28
CA TYR A 107 10.45 -6.37 13.50
C TYR A 107 9.79 -5.02 13.76
N GLN A 108 10.61 -3.98 13.81
CA GLN A 108 10.13 -2.65 14.12
C GLN A 108 9.11 -2.15 13.10
N GLY A 109 7.91 -1.83 13.57
CA GLY A 109 6.90 -1.15 12.79
C GLY A 109 7.11 0.37 12.71
N ILE A 110 6.02 1.10 12.53
CA ILE A 110 5.96 2.55 12.37
C ILE A 110 6.28 3.21 13.72
N ALA A 111 7.17 4.20 13.71
CA ALA A 111 7.42 5.04 14.87
C ALA A 111 6.22 5.98 15.14
N PRO A 112 5.99 6.45 16.37
CA PRO A 112 4.95 7.44 16.65
C PRO A 112 5.06 8.64 15.72
N THR A 113 3.97 8.96 15.00
CA THR A 113 3.93 10.10 14.08
C THR A 113 3.54 11.40 14.75
N GLY A 114 2.99 11.34 15.98
CA GLY A 114 2.43 12.49 16.68
C GLY A 114 1.05 12.89 16.12
N GLU A 115 0.63 14.11 16.47
CA GLU A 115 -0.65 14.66 16.04
C GLU A 115 -0.71 14.86 14.52
N LEU A 116 -1.93 14.88 13.98
CA LEU A 116 -2.15 15.19 12.57
C LEU A 116 -1.66 16.61 12.27
N PRO A 117 -0.79 16.82 11.26
CA PRO A 117 -0.36 18.16 10.89
C PRO A 117 -1.56 18.96 10.32
N LYS A 118 -1.44 20.29 10.33
CA LYS A 118 -2.49 21.15 9.78
C LYS A 118 -2.80 20.87 8.32
N GLU A 119 -1.79 20.50 7.55
CA GLU A 119 -1.92 20.13 6.14
C GLU A 119 -1.00 18.96 5.82
N VAL A 120 -1.52 18.03 5.03
CA VAL A 120 -0.75 16.94 4.41
C VAL A 120 -0.71 17.22 2.91
N ASN A 121 0.39 17.76 2.42
CA ASN A 121 0.54 18.18 1.04
C ASN A 121 1.29 17.11 0.22
N PHE A 122 0.87 16.90 -1.04
CA PHE A 122 1.48 15.93 -1.93
C PHE A 122 2.10 16.63 -3.15
N PRO A 123 3.44 16.65 -3.26
CA PRO A 123 4.15 17.20 -4.41
C PRO A 123 4.07 16.26 -5.61
N LEU A 124 3.81 16.81 -6.80
CA LEU A 124 3.89 16.09 -8.06
C LEU A 124 4.75 16.88 -9.05
N PHE A 125 5.53 16.15 -9.86
CA PHE A 125 6.35 16.74 -10.92
C PHE A 125 5.83 16.31 -12.29
N PRO A 126 5.73 17.19 -13.28
CA PRO A 126 5.33 16.81 -14.62
C PRO A 126 6.44 15.96 -15.27
N ARG A 127 6.04 14.85 -15.84
CA ARG A 127 6.89 13.95 -16.62
C ARG A 127 6.06 13.30 -17.71
N PRO A 128 6.20 13.71 -18.98
CA PRO A 128 5.54 13.03 -20.08
C PRO A 128 5.86 11.53 -20.09
N GLU A 129 4.85 10.71 -20.33
CA GLU A 129 4.95 9.26 -20.32
C GLU A 129 4.73 8.73 -21.74
N GLU A 130 5.56 7.77 -22.14
CA GLU A 130 5.41 7.07 -23.40
C GLU A 130 4.23 6.10 -23.32
N LYS A 131 3.44 5.98 -24.42
CA LYS A 131 2.32 5.02 -24.46
C LYS A 131 2.79 3.56 -24.43
N ALA A 132 3.92 3.29 -25.07
CA ALA A 132 4.60 1.99 -24.99
C ALA A 132 5.74 2.10 -23.98
N PHE A 133 5.70 1.31 -22.93
CA PHE A 133 6.68 1.32 -21.86
C PHE A 133 6.98 -0.10 -21.39
N GLU A 134 8.07 -0.24 -20.65
CA GLU A 134 8.46 -1.47 -20.01
C GLU A 134 8.39 -1.28 -18.49
N ALA A 135 7.99 -2.33 -17.79
CA ALA A 135 8.08 -2.44 -16.33
C ALA A 135 8.83 -3.73 -15.97
N ILE A 136 9.64 -3.68 -14.92
CA ILE A 136 10.33 -4.85 -14.39
C ILE A 136 9.49 -5.43 -13.26
N LEU A 137 9.20 -6.72 -13.33
CA LEU A 137 8.47 -7.42 -12.28
C LEU A 137 9.37 -8.50 -11.66
N PHE A 138 9.53 -8.45 -10.35
CA PHE A 138 10.16 -9.51 -9.57
C PHE A 138 9.06 -10.30 -8.85
N ALA A 139 8.99 -11.60 -9.07
CA ALA A 139 8.10 -12.49 -8.36
C ALA A 139 8.91 -13.29 -7.35
N ASP A 140 8.47 -13.33 -6.09
CA ASP A 140 9.01 -14.14 -5.01
C ASP A 140 10.55 -14.17 -4.89
N PRO A 141 11.25 -13.04 -4.74
CA PRO A 141 12.72 -13.08 -4.63
C PRO A 141 13.20 -13.79 -3.36
N GLN A 142 12.49 -13.71 -2.26
CA GLN A 142 12.61 -14.47 -1.00
C GLN A 142 14.03 -14.78 -0.52
N PRO A 143 15.00 -13.86 -0.50
CA PRO A 143 16.30 -14.14 0.08
C PRO A 143 16.19 -14.40 1.59
N GLN A 144 16.77 -15.52 2.04
CA GLN A 144 16.80 -15.92 3.45
C GLN A 144 18.01 -15.37 4.20
N THR A 145 19.05 -15.03 3.45
CA THR A 145 20.35 -14.63 4.01
C THR A 145 20.94 -13.44 3.27
N ASN A 146 21.86 -12.76 3.93
CA ASN A 146 22.65 -11.71 3.30
C ASN A 146 23.47 -12.20 2.10
N ARG A 147 23.83 -13.48 2.06
CA ARG A 147 24.53 -14.08 0.90
C ARG A 147 23.59 -14.20 -0.31
N GLU A 148 22.34 -14.52 -0.10
CA GLU A 148 21.35 -14.57 -1.18
C GLU A 148 21.02 -13.17 -1.71
N LEU A 149 21.05 -12.15 -0.84
CA LEU A 149 21.02 -10.76 -1.29
C LEU A 149 22.20 -10.40 -2.18
N ASP A 150 23.40 -10.99 -1.96
CA ASP A 150 24.53 -10.81 -2.86
C ASP A 150 24.25 -11.44 -4.23
N PHE A 151 23.60 -12.61 -4.30
CA PHE A 151 23.19 -13.20 -5.57
C PHE A 151 22.18 -12.32 -6.32
N ILE A 152 21.17 -11.78 -5.62
CA ILE A 152 20.24 -10.84 -6.24
C ILE A 152 20.98 -9.62 -6.79
N ARG A 153 21.95 -9.07 -6.04
CA ARG A 153 22.78 -7.94 -6.49
C ARG A 153 23.60 -8.27 -7.71
N ASP A 154 24.31 -9.39 -7.67
CA ASP A 154 25.36 -9.73 -8.64
C ASP A 154 24.82 -10.42 -9.90
N ASP A 155 23.79 -11.25 -9.74
CA ASP A 155 23.27 -12.09 -10.85
C ASP A 155 21.99 -11.49 -11.49
N VAL A 156 21.27 -10.58 -10.79
CA VAL A 156 20.02 -10.02 -11.30
C VAL A 156 20.12 -8.50 -11.46
N VAL A 157 20.35 -7.78 -10.35
CA VAL A 157 20.32 -6.32 -10.36
C VAL A 157 21.44 -5.74 -11.23
N SER A 158 22.63 -6.35 -11.23
CA SER A 158 23.77 -5.89 -12.04
C SER A 158 23.44 -5.83 -13.54
N GLU A 159 22.61 -6.76 -14.05
CA GLU A 159 22.19 -6.80 -15.45
C GLU A 159 21.12 -5.77 -15.79
N LEU A 160 20.42 -5.26 -14.76
CA LEU A 160 19.31 -4.31 -14.91
C LEU A 160 19.74 -2.85 -14.70
N ILE A 161 20.99 -2.59 -14.27
CA ILE A 161 21.50 -1.22 -14.09
C ILE A 161 21.47 -0.48 -15.43
N GLY A 162 20.80 0.68 -15.44
CA GLY A 162 20.64 1.45 -16.67
C GLY A 162 19.52 0.97 -17.58
N SER A 163 18.65 0.09 -17.09
CA SER A 163 17.42 -0.29 -17.77
C SER A 163 16.60 0.94 -18.14
N LYS A 164 15.91 0.85 -19.29
CA LYS A 164 14.96 1.88 -19.75
C LYS A 164 13.54 1.66 -19.24
N ALA A 165 13.32 0.66 -18.39
CA ALA A 165 12.02 0.43 -17.79
C ALA A 165 11.57 1.65 -17.00
N SER A 166 10.28 1.92 -17.03
CA SER A 166 9.69 3.11 -16.44
C SER A 166 9.61 3.04 -14.92
N PHE A 167 9.41 1.83 -14.40
CA PHE A 167 9.37 1.48 -12.99
C PHE A 167 9.58 -0.03 -12.81
N GLY A 168 9.78 -0.46 -11.58
CA GLY A 168 9.79 -1.86 -11.18
C GLY A 168 8.78 -2.15 -10.08
N MET A 169 8.42 -3.42 -9.93
CA MET A 169 7.56 -3.93 -8.85
C MET A 169 8.06 -5.26 -8.34
N THR A 170 8.01 -5.46 -7.01
CA THR A 170 8.13 -6.79 -6.40
C THR A 170 6.73 -7.26 -6.02
N MET A 171 6.38 -8.48 -6.46
CA MET A 171 5.02 -9.04 -6.40
C MET A 171 4.75 -9.78 -5.08
N GLY A 172 5.33 -9.32 -3.99
CA GLY A 172 5.26 -9.94 -2.67
C GLY A 172 6.41 -10.88 -2.39
N ASP A 173 6.47 -11.39 -1.16
CA ASP A 173 7.54 -12.25 -0.67
C ASP A 173 8.93 -11.67 -1.00
N ILE A 174 9.07 -10.38 -0.67
CA ILE A 174 10.27 -9.58 -0.95
C ILE A 174 11.49 -10.18 -0.25
N LEU A 175 11.26 -10.66 0.99
CA LEU A 175 12.22 -11.35 1.84
C LEU A 175 11.59 -12.65 2.35
N PHE A 176 12.39 -13.55 2.91
CA PHE A 176 11.91 -14.74 3.59
C PHE A 176 11.96 -14.51 5.12
N ASP A 177 10.86 -14.03 5.72
CA ASP A 177 10.61 -13.84 7.15
C ASP A 177 11.59 -12.93 7.93
N ASP A 178 12.80 -12.64 7.45
CA ASP A 178 13.73 -11.72 8.11
C ASP A 178 13.61 -10.29 7.57
N LEU A 179 12.61 -9.56 8.07
CA LEU A 179 12.34 -8.19 7.63
C LEU A 179 13.43 -7.18 8.05
N SER A 180 14.41 -7.59 8.86
CA SER A 180 15.56 -6.73 9.17
C SER A 180 16.45 -6.47 7.94
N MET A 181 16.31 -7.29 6.90
CA MET A 181 17.07 -7.14 5.65
C MET A 181 16.48 -6.13 4.67
N PHE A 182 15.28 -5.55 4.90
CA PHE A 182 14.70 -4.54 4.01
C PHE A 182 15.64 -3.39 3.65
N PRO A 183 16.39 -2.77 4.57
CA PRO A 183 17.29 -1.67 4.21
C PRO A 183 18.33 -2.10 3.17
N ARG A 184 18.87 -3.30 3.31
CA ARG A 184 19.88 -3.82 2.38
C ARG A 184 19.27 -4.20 1.04
N TYR A 185 18.13 -4.89 1.04
CA TYR A 185 17.38 -5.23 -0.17
C TYR A 185 17.06 -3.96 -0.98
N ASN A 186 16.45 -2.96 -0.34
CA ASN A 186 16.08 -1.70 -0.99
C ASN A 186 17.31 -0.98 -1.58
N SER A 187 18.42 -0.94 -0.83
CA SER A 187 19.68 -0.37 -1.31
C SER A 187 20.25 -1.09 -2.53
N ILE A 188 20.04 -2.40 -2.65
CA ILE A 188 20.43 -3.19 -3.82
C ILE A 188 19.52 -2.88 -5.01
N ILE A 189 18.20 -2.98 -4.84
CA ILE A 189 17.22 -2.73 -5.89
C ILE A 189 17.32 -1.30 -6.44
N SER A 190 17.57 -0.34 -5.58
CA SER A 190 17.70 1.08 -5.98
C SER A 190 18.81 1.33 -7.02
N LYS A 191 19.79 0.42 -7.16
CA LYS A 191 20.88 0.51 -8.15
C LYS A 191 20.38 0.38 -9.59
N ILE A 192 19.20 -0.21 -9.79
CA ILE A 192 18.54 -0.23 -11.11
C ILE A 192 18.24 1.20 -11.57
N GLY A 193 17.96 2.13 -10.65
CA GLY A 193 17.81 3.56 -10.91
C GLY A 193 16.42 3.99 -11.37
N ILE A 194 15.39 3.16 -11.14
CA ILE A 194 13.99 3.43 -11.49
C ILE A 194 13.10 3.38 -10.23
N PRO A 195 11.94 4.08 -10.22
CA PRO A 195 10.98 3.95 -9.12
C PRO A 195 10.57 2.50 -8.90
N TRP A 196 10.47 2.07 -7.64
CA TRP A 196 10.17 0.69 -7.30
C TRP A 196 8.99 0.58 -6.36
N TYR A 197 7.95 -0.11 -6.80
CA TYR A 197 6.72 -0.39 -6.03
C TYR A 197 6.77 -1.78 -5.42
N ASN A 198 6.00 -2.02 -4.36
CA ASN A 198 5.99 -3.29 -3.67
C ASN A 198 4.56 -3.74 -3.37
N VAL A 199 4.31 -5.03 -3.55
CA VAL A 199 3.11 -5.76 -3.15
C VAL A 199 3.46 -6.50 -1.87
N PRO A 200 2.62 -6.54 -0.83
CA PRO A 200 2.88 -7.40 0.32
C PRO A 200 2.61 -8.87 0.00
N GLY A 201 3.46 -9.77 0.47
CA GLY A 201 3.28 -11.21 0.47
C GLY A 201 3.14 -11.76 1.89
N ASN A 202 3.08 -13.09 2.02
CA ASN A 202 2.95 -13.72 3.33
C ASN A 202 4.23 -13.69 4.16
N HIS A 203 5.38 -13.57 3.51
CA HIS A 203 6.66 -13.43 4.21
C HIS A 203 6.93 -12.01 4.74
N GLU A 204 6.08 -11.03 4.43
CA GLU A 204 6.13 -9.70 5.03
C GLU A 204 5.37 -9.60 6.35
N ILE A 205 4.73 -10.68 6.82
CA ILE A 205 3.96 -10.72 8.06
C ILE A 205 4.87 -10.68 9.29
N ASN A 206 4.54 -9.84 10.25
CA ASN A 206 5.01 -9.99 11.62
C ASN A 206 4.15 -11.07 12.31
N PHE A 207 4.54 -12.34 12.22
CA PHE A 207 3.79 -13.49 12.75
C PHE A 207 3.53 -13.45 14.26
N ASN A 208 4.13 -12.53 14.98
CA ASN A 208 3.83 -12.28 16.38
C ASN A 208 2.90 -11.08 16.62
N ALA A 209 2.32 -10.51 15.57
CA ALA A 209 1.25 -9.53 15.68
C ALA A 209 -0.01 -10.14 16.32
N ASP A 210 -0.81 -9.33 17.02
CA ASP A 210 -2.01 -9.85 17.68
C ASP A 210 -3.14 -10.18 16.70
N ASN A 211 -3.16 -9.51 15.55
CA ASN A 211 -4.16 -9.67 14.49
C ASN A 211 -3.63 -9.12 13.15
N ASP A 212 -4.44 -9.23 12.11
CA ASP A 212 -4.11 -8.79 10.76
C ASP A 212 -3.87 -7.28 10.64
N ASP A 213 -4.58 -6.44 11.38
CA ASP A 213 -4.42 -4.98 11.32
C ASP A 213 -2.97 -4.53 11.58
N TYR A 214 -2.24 -5.31 12.40
CA TYR A 214 -0.86 -5.03 12.80
C TYR A 214 0.17 -5.98 12.17
N SER A 215 -0.25 -6.92 11.35
CA SER A 215 0.64 -7.94 10.76
C SER A 215 1.68 -7.34 9.82
N LEU A 216 1.32 -6.29 9.08
CA LEU A 216 2.16 -5.65 8.06
C LEU A 216 2.77 -4.30 8.50
N GLU A 217 2.91 -4.05 9.80
CA GLU A 217 3.45 -2.78 10.31
C GLU A 217 4.89 -2.48 9.86
N THR A 218 5.72 -3.52 9.71
CA THR A 218 7.08 -3.36 9.18
C THR A 218 7.05 -3.05 7.68
N PHE A 219 6.19 -3.71 6.90
CA PHE A 219 5.98 -3.38 5.49
C PHE A 219 5.50 -1.92 5.35
N LYS A 220 4.47 -1.52 6.10
CA LYS A 220 3.95 -0.14 6.10
C LYS A 220 5.02 0.90 6.41
N ARG A 221 5.94 0.59 7.32
CA ARG A 221 7.07 1.47 7.68
C ARG A 221 7.99 1.77 6.51
N PHE A 222 8.27 0.78 5.64
CA PHE A 222 9.19 0.94 4.51
C PHE A 222 8.49 1.38 3.23
N PHE A 223 7.27 0.89 2.98
CA PHE A 223 6.61 0.99 1.68
C PHE A 223 5.29 1.76 1.71
N GLY A 224 4.75 2.09 2.89
CA GLY A 224 3.49 2.80 3.04
C GLY A 224 2.27 1.89 2.96
N PRO A 225 1.22 2.25 2.19
CA PRO A 225 -0.02 1.49 2.16
C PRO A 225 0.18 0.09 1.58
N THR A 226 -0.53 -0.90 2.14
CA THR A 226 -0.46 -2.30 1.67
C THR A 226 -1.28 -2.53 0.40
N TYR A 227 -2.24 -1.65 0.12
CA TYR A 227 -2.98 -1.58 -1.14
C TYR A 227 -3.12 -0.13 -1.59
N TYR A 228 -2.98 0.11 -2.87
CA TYR A 228 -2.95 1.44 -3.46
C TYR A 228 -3.08 1.36 -4.99
N SER A 229 -3.13 2.51 -5.64
CA SER A 229 -3.11 2.60 -7.10
C SER A 229 -2.23 3.75 -7.58
N PHE A 230 -1.82 3.66 -8.83
CA PHE A 230 -1.13 4.72 -9.55
C PHE A 230 -1.40 4.59 -11.06
N GLU A 231 -1.35 5.69 -11.77
CA GLU A 231 -1.42 5.67 -13.23
C GLU A 231 -0.03 5.72 -13.86
N TYR A 232 0.12 5.01 -14.96
CA TYR A 232 1.23 5.21 -15.87
C TYR A 232 0.70 5.09 -17.31
N ALA A 233 0.97 6.10 -18.15
CA ALA A 233 0.38 6.24 -19.47
C ALA A 233 -1.16 6.09 -19.41
N GLU A 234 -1.72 5.13 -20.13
CA GLU A 234 -3.17 4.89 -20.17
C GLU A 234 -3.60 3.70 -19.30
N VAL A 235 -2.76 3.32 -18.32
CA VAL A 235 -2.98 2.17 -17.45
C VAL A 235 -3.13 2.61 -16.00
N LEU A 236 -4.17 2.12 -15.33
CA LEU A 236 -4.29 2.17 -13.88
C LEU A 236 -3.70 0.88 -13.29
N PHE A 237 -2.61 1.00 -12.56
CA PHE A 237 -2.04 -0.07 -11.75
C PHE A 237 -2.70 -0.06 -10.38
N VAL A 238 -3.20 -1.21 -9.95
CA VAL A 238 -3.83 -1.42 -8.64
C VAL A 238 -3.08 -2.52 -7.93
N VAL A 239 -2.46 -2.18 -6.82
CA VAL A 239 -1.86 -3.13 -5.90
C VAL A 239 -2.90 -3.52 -4.87
N LEU A 240 -3.07 -4.81 -4.63
CA LEU A 240 -3.97 -5.36 -3.62
C LEU A 240 -3.21 -6.26 -2.66
N ASP A 241 -3.51 -6.11 -1.39
CA ASP A 241 -3.09 -6.99 -0.32
C ASP A 241 -4.09 -8.14 -0.21
N ASN A 242 -3.68 -9.31 -0.63
CA ASN A 242 -4.56 -10.49 -0.59
C ASN A 242 -4.05 -11.60 0.33
N ILE A 243 -3.28 -11.21 1.33
CA ILE A 243 -2.82 -12.07 2.43
C ILE A 243 -3.47 -11.60 3.72
N GLU A 244 -4.29 -12.42 4.36
CA GLU A 244 -4.99 -12.13 5.60
C GLU A 244 -4.42 -12.98 6.73
N TYR A 245 -3.73 -12.36 7.67
CA TYR A 245 -3.15 -13.04 8.80
C TYR A 245 -4.22 -13.44 9.83
N GLN A 246 -4.22 -14.69 10.24
CA GLN A 246 -5.24 -15.25 11.14
C GLN A 246 -4.92 -15.05 12.64
N GLY A 247 -3.87 -14.27 12.95
CA GLY A 247 -3.42 -14.04 14.33
C GLY A 247 -2.57 -15.17 14.90
N LYS A 248 -2.10 -14.98 16.14
CA LYS A 248 -1.34 -15.99 16.88
C LYS A 248 -2.23 -17.21 17.12
N GLY A 249 -1.83 -18.37 16.59
CA GLY A 249 -2.44 -19.64 16.96
C GLY A 249 -2.24 -19.94 18.45
N GLU A 250 -3.01 -20.91 19.02
CA GLU A 250 -2.75 -21.49 20.34
C GLU A 250 -1.49 -22.38 20.30
N ALA A 251 -0.33 -21.80 19.99
CA ALA A 251 0.88 -22.58 19.83
C ALA A 251 1.80 -22.43 21.03
N ASP A 252 2.39 -23.53 21.43
CA ASP A 252 3.48 -23.57 22.41
C ASP A 252 4.61 -22.62 21.95
N ALA A 253 4.98 -21.70 22.83
CA ALA A 253 6.07 -20.77 22.62
C ALA A 253 7.35 -21.51 22.23
N GLY A 254 7.71 -21.47 20.96
CA GLY A 254 8.96 -22.04 20.45
C GLY A 254 8.91 -22.82 19.16
N ASP A 255 7.74 -23.10 18.61
CA ASP A 255 7.62 -23.76 17.32
C ASP A 255 7.27 -22.74 16.22
N ILE A 256 8.26 -22.37 15.42
CA ILE A 256 8.13 -21.47 14.26
C ILE A 256 7.03 -21.95 13.25
N LYS A 257 6.68 -23.23 13.33
CA LYS A 257 5.62 -23.83 12.47
C LYS A 257 4.19 -23.52 12.94
N ASN A 258 4.02 -22.90 14.09
CA ASN A 258 2.72 -22.57 14.68
C ASN A 258 2.49 -21.06 14.89
N ASP A 259 3.27 -20.20 14.28
CA ASP A 259 3.16 -18.72 14.39
C ASP A 259 1.97 -18.15 13.63
N GLY A 260 0.78 -18.72 13.80
CA GLY A 260 -0.43 -18.23 13.17
C GLY A 260 -0.45 -18.45 11.63
N GLY A 261 -1.56 -18.96 11.14
CA GLY A 261 -1.73 -19.15 9.70
C GLY A 261 -2.08 -17.83 9.00
N TYR A 262 -2.00 -17.83 7.71
CA TYR A 262 -2.61 -16.80 6.88
C TYR A 262 -3.59 -17.44 5.89
N GLU A 263 -4.51 -16.64 5.40
CA GLU A 263 -5.40 -17.02 4.32
C GLU A 263 -5.20 -16.06 3.13
N THR A 264 -5.40 -16.59 1.93
CA THR A 264 -5.38 -15.76 0.74
C THR A 264 -6.78 -15.17 0.52
N SER A 265 -7.01 -13.96 1.02
CA SER A 265 -8.28 -13.25 0.87
C SER A 265 -8.12 -11.73 0.83
N LEU A 266 -9.16 -11.02 0.39
CA LEU A 266 -9.21 -9.56 0.31
C LEU A 266 -10.13 -9.02 1.39
N SER A 267 -9.69 -8.06 2.18
CA SER A 267 -10.52 -7.45 3.20
C SER A 267 -11.73 -6.71 2.59
N SER A 268 -12.83 -6.67 3.31
CA SER A 268 -14.03 -5.92 2.86
C SER A 268 -13.75 -4.41 2.73
N LYS A 269 -12.86 -3.87 3.57
CA LYS A 269 -12.40 -2.48 3.50
C LYS A 269 -11.71 -2.20 2.17
N GLN A 270 -10.77 -3.06 1.79
CA GLN A 270 -10.02 -2.95 0.53
C GLN A 270 -10.93 -3.07 -0.71
N LEU A 271 -11.88 -4.01 -0.70
CA LEU A 271 -12.85 -4.14 -1.79
C LEU A 271 -13.75 -2.90 -1.93
N LYS A 272 -14.14 -2.28 -0.80
CA LYS A 272 -14.90 -1.03 -0.80
C LYS A 272 -14.05 0.12 -1.32
N TRP A 273 -12.79 0.22 -0.89
CA TRP A 273 -11.83 1.20 -1.41
C TRP A 273 -11.68 1.06 -2.93
N LEU A 274 -11.43 -0.16 -3.41
CA LEU A 274 -11.28 -0.41 -4.84
C LEU A 274 -12.51 0.01 -5.64
N LYS A 275 -13.71 -0.25 -5.11
CA LYS A 275 -14.93 0.21 -5.75
C LYS A 275 -14.98 1.74 -5.82
N ASN A 276 -14.68 2.45 -4.73
CA ASN A 276 -14.66 3.91 -4.66
C ASN A 276 -13.63 4.50 -5.64
N GLU A 277 -12.45 3.87 -5.73
CA GLU A 277 -11.41 4.24 -6.69
C GLU A 277 -11.90 4.09 -8.14
N LEU A 278 -12.44 2.93 -8.47
CA LEU A 278 -12.90 2.62 -9.81
C LEU A 278 -14.15 3.41 -10.25
N ASP A 279 -14.96 3.89 -9.32
CA ASP A 279 -16.11 4.75 -9.63
C ASP A 279 -15.66 6.12 -10.21
N LEU A 280 -14.42 6.53 -9.94
CA LEU A 280 -13.80 7.76 -10.46
C LEU A 280 -12.97 7.55 -11.75
N VAL A 281 -12.87 6.32 -12.24
CA VAL A 281 -12.02 5.94 -13.36
C VAL A 281 -12.89 5.54 -14.57
N PRO A 282 -12.64 6.08 -15.77
CA PRO A 282 -13.36 5.68 -16.98
C PRO A 282 -13.40 4.16 -17.13
N ARG A 283 -14.54 3.63 -17.58
CA ARG A 283 -14.76 2.16 -17.65
C ARG A 283 -13.86 1.44 -18.63
N ASP A 284 -13.43 2.10 -19.67
CA ASP A 284 -12.56 1.61 -20.73
C ASP A 284 -11.06 1.72 -20.40
N THR A 285 -10.72 2.36 -19.26
CA THR A 285 -9.33 2.40 -18.78
C THR A 285 -8.83 0.98 -18.55
N LEU A 286 -7.64 0.68 -19.07
CA LEU A 286 -6.93 -0.55 -18.76
C LEU A 286 -6.55 -0.58 -17.28
N VAL A 287 -7.03 -1.59 -16.56
CA VAL A 287 -6.69 -1.81 -15.15
C VAL A 287 -5.79 -3.04 -15.03
N PHE A 288 -4.62 -2.83 -14.45
CA PHE A 288 -3.65 -3.88 -14.16
C PHE A 288 -3.66 -4.16 -12.66
N ILE A 289 -4.09 -5.37 -12.27
CA ILE A 289 -4.18 -5.79 -10.87
C ILE A 289 -2.92 -6.56 -10.49
N ALA A 290 -2.21 -6.08 -9.48
CA ALA A 290 -1.04 -6.72 -8.89
C ALA A 290 -1.41 -7.30 -7.51
N THR A 291 -1.24 -8.60 -7.33
CA THR A 291 -1.46 -9.32 -6.07
C THR A 291 -0.29 -10.28 -5.83
N HIS A 292 -0.10 -10.72 -4.60
CA HIS A 292 0.87 -11.80 -4.33
C HIS A 292 0.26 -13.17 -4.63
N ALA A 293 -0.88 -13.52 -4.02
CA ALA A 293 -1.55 -14.77 -4.32
C ALA A 293 -2.35 -14.69 -5.63
N PRO A 294 -2.35 -15.75 -6.48
CA PRO A 294 -3.04 -15.74 -7.77
C PRO A 294 -4.54 -15.50 -7.67
N LEU A 295 -5.10 -14.83 -8.68
CA LEU A 295 -6.55 -14.68 -8.88
C LEU A 295 -7.12 -15.77 -9.80
N GLY A 296 -6.30 -16.73 -10.23
CA GLY A 296 -6.59 -17.68 -11.28
C GLY A 296 -7.53 -18.82 -10.96
N ASN A 297 -7.21 -20.03 -11.42
CA ASN A 297 -8.08 -21.20 -11.47
C ASN A 297 -8.48 -21.74 -10.09
N GLU A 298 -9.74 -22.22 -9.93
CA GLU A 298 -10.25 -22.81 -8.67
C GLU A 298 -9.51 -24.08 -8.20
N ALA A 299 -8.72 -24.70 -9.08
CA ALA A 299 -7.92 -25.87 -8.74
C ALA A 299 -6.62 -25.56 -8.00
N ASP A 300 -6.18 -24.29 -7.96
CA ASP A 300 -4.94 -23.89 -7.31
C ASP A 300 -5.14 -23.75 -5.80
N THR A 301 -4.24 -24.35 -5.04
CA THR A 301 -4.29 -24.38 -3.57
C THR A 301 -4.08 -22.98 -2.97
N TYR A 302 -3.34 -22.12 -3.65
CA TYR A 302 -2.95 -20.80 -3.18
C TYR A 302 -3.77 -19.65 -3.80
N VAL A 303 -4.86 -19.95 -4.45
CA VAL A 303 -5.71 -18.92 -5.10
C VAL A 303 -6.46 -18.08 -4.07
N THR A 304 -6.64 -16.79 -4.34
CA THR A 304 -7.42 -15.88 -3.49
C THR A 304 -8.85 -16.39 -3.30
N LYS A 305 -9.20 -16.78 -2.06
CA LYS A 305 -10.45 -17.48 -1.72
C LYS A 305 -11.70 -16.69 -2.07
N ASN A 306 -11.71 -15.39 -1.82
CA ASN A 306 -12.89 -14.55 -2.04
C ASN A 306 -12.82 -13.71 -3.34
N ARG A 307 -12.01 -14.10 -4.32
CA ARG A 307 -11.84 -13.42 -5.61
C ARG A 307 -13.14 -13.14 -6.37
N LYS A 308 -14.19 -13.93 -6.14
CA LYS A 308 -15.53 -13.67 -6.72
C LYS A 308 -16.07 -12.29 -6.32
N LYS A 309 -15.79 -11.82 -5.09
CA LYS A 309 -16.14 -10.45 -4.66
C LYS A 309 -15.34 -9.40 -5.42
N LEU A 310 -14.04 -9.64 -5.64
CA LEU A 310 -13.22 -8.77 -6.49
C LEU A 310 -13.78 -8.69 -7.91
N PHE A 311 -14.12 -9.83 -8.53
CA PHE A 311 -14.69 -9.84 -9.88
C PHE A 311 -16.03 -9.12 -9.97
N GLN A 312 -16.83 -9.10 -8.89
CA GLN A 312 -18.05 -8.29 -8.82
C GLN A 312 -17.73 -6.79 -8.84
N VAL A 313 -16.69 -6.36 -8.14
CA VAL A 313 -16.22 -4.95 -8.16
C VAL A 313 -15.70 -4.56 -9.54
N LEU A 314 -15.02 -5.46 -10.24
CA LEU A 314 -14.45 -5.24 -11.57
C LEU A 314 -15.46 -5.40 -12.70
N ALA A 315 -16.67 -5.88 -12.42
CA ALA A 315 -17.67 -6.22 -13.43
C ALA A 315 -17.99 -5.04 -14.38
N GLY A 316 -18.07 -5.35 -15.67
CA GLY A 316 -18.37 -4.37 -16.72
C GLY A 316 -17.18 -3.52 -17.18
N ARG A 317 -15.95 -3.85 -16.75
CA ARG A 317 -14.72 -3.29 -17.32
C ARG A 317 -14.14 -4.25 -18.37
N PRO A 318 -13.95 -3.79 -19.62
CA PRO A 318 -13.51 -4.67 -20.70
C PRO A 318 -12.00 -4.97 -20.68
N ASN A 319 -11.20 -4.08 -20.07
CA ASN A 319 -9.75 -4.12 -20.14
C ASN A 319 -9.16 -4.39 -18.75
N LEU A 320 -8.93 -5.66 -18.45
CA LEU A 320 -8.41 -6.12 -17.16
C LEU A 320 -7.27 -7.10 -17.36
N TYR A 321 -6.17 -6.89 -16.64
CA TYR A 321 -5.08 -7.84 -16.50
C TYR A 321 -4.78 -8.04 -15.03
N SER A 322 -4.31 -9.23 -14.66
CA SER A 322 -3.78 -9.50 -13.33
C SER A 322 -2.49 -10.27 -13.41
N VAL A 323 -1.61 -9.98 -12.45
CA VAL A 323 -0.33 -10.66 -12.26
C VAL A 323 -0.17 -10.93 -10.75
N ALA A 324 0.41 -12.09 -10.43
CA ALA A 324 0.75 -12.50 -9.08
C ALA A 324 2.12 -13.15 -9.08
#